data_8371c5558e62c21f8d61391ddbeeb34e
#
_entry.id   8371c5558e62c21f8d61391ddbeeb34e
#
_cell.length_a   1.000
_cell.length_b   1.000
_cell.length_c   1.000
_cell.angle_alpha   90.00
_cell.angle_beta   90.00
_cell.angle_gamma   90.00
#
_symmetry.space_group_name_H-M   'P 1'
#
loop_
_entity.id
_entity.type
_entity.pdbx_description
1 polymer ?
#
loop_
_entity_poly.entity_id
_entity_poly.type
_entity_poly.pdbx_seq_one_letter_code
_entity_poly.pdbx_strand_id
1 'polypeptide(L)'
;MPIIVLVAFILYAITLSVALGRRGLPSASAATDGTAPAQRPRLLIVGATGGTGRQLVAQALDRGHEVTALVRNPSRLEIEHPRLRVLQGDVSDYASVEAAVRGQDVVVSALGHKRFFGPTRILSEGTRNLLRAMEAQGVARFICETSLGIGSSAGRMGLYYTLFVIPVILPFYFWDKTRQERLIAASSVEWVIVRPGVLTNQGKRGSYRHDPRVGSLIWTVHISRADVADFMLNQLESNTYLRTAPGVCW
;
A
#
# COMPACT_ATOMS: atom_id res chain seq x y z
N MET A 1 13.59 -13.34 -37.12
CA MET A 1 12.58 -12.44 -36.52
C MET A 1 12.30 -12.70 -35.01
N PRO A 2 12.13 -13.92 -34.50
CA PRO A 2 11.78 -14.09 -33.07
C PRO A 2 12.85 -13.61 -32.08
N ILE A 3 14.13 -13.75 -32.40
CA ILE A 3 15.24 -13.33 -31.51
C ILE A 3 15.28 -11.79 -31.35
N ILE A 4 15.07 -11.03 -32.40
CA ILE A 4 15.07 -9.55 -32.37
C ILE A 4 13.92 -9.05 -31.49
N VAL A 5 12.73 -9.65 -31.62
CA VAL A 5 11.57 -9.30 -30.80
C VAL A 5 11.82 -9.62 -29.33
N LEU A 6 12.43 -10.77 -29.04
CA LEU A 6 12.80 -11.18 -27.69
C LEU A 6 13.83 -10.22 -27.07
N VAL A 7 14.87 -9.84 -27.82
CA VAL A 7 15.89 -8.89 -27.36
C VAL A 7 15.29 -7.51 -27.12
N ALA A 8 14.46 -7.01 -28.03
CA ALA A 8 13.75 -5.73 -27.85
C ALA A 8 12.85 -5.76 -26.63
N PHE A 9 12.14 -6.87 -26.38
CA PHE A 9 11.29 -7.05 -25.21
C PHE A 9 12.10 -7.06 -23.90
N ILE A 10 13.24 -7.77 -23.88
CA ILE A 10 14.13 -7.81 -22.71
C ILE A 10 14.69 -6.42 -22.42
N LEU A 11 15.14 -5.68 -23.45
CA LEU A 11 15.63 -4.31 -23.31
C LEU A 11 14.53 -3.36 -22.81
N TYR A 12 13.31 -3.48 -23.31
CA TYR A 12 12.17 -2.72 -22.82
C TYR A 12 11.87 -3.02 -21.34
N ALA A 13 11.86 -4.30 -20.96
CA ALA A 13 11.60 -4.71 -19.57
C ALA A 13 12.71 -4.22 -18.62
N ILE A 14 13.97 -4.26 -19.05
CA ILE A 14 15.12 -3.74 -18.29
C ILE A 14 15.00 -2.21 -18.14
N THR A 15 14.73 -1.47 -19.23
CA THR A 15 14.60 -0.02 -19.18
C THR A 15 13.43 0.42 -18.29
N LEU A 16 12.30 -0.29 -18.35
CA LEU A 16 11.16 -0.03 -17.47
C LEU A 16 11.51 -0.31 -16.00
N SER A 17 12.17 -1.43 -15.71
CA SER A 17 12.61 -1.77 -14.35
C SER A 17 13.61 -0.76 -13.80
N VAL A 18 14.54 -0.28 -14.62
CA VAL A 18 15.50 0.79 -14.26
C VAL A 18 14.78 2.12 -14.04
N ALA A 19 13.80 2.47 -14.88
CA ALA A 19 13.01 3.69 -14.73
C ALA A 19 12.17 3.68 -13.45
N LEU A 20 11.61 2.52 -13.08
CA LEU A 20 10.88 2.31 -11.85
C LEU A 20 11.80 2.32 -10.61
N GLY A 21 13.07 1.85 -10.76
CA GLY A 21 14.05 1.74 -9.67
C GLY A 21 14.91 2.96 -9.41
N ARG A 22 15.11 3.86 -10.41
CA ARG A 22 16.10 4.97 -10.37
C ARG A 22 15.86 6.08 -9.34
N ARG A 23 14.75 6.06 -8.61
CA ARG A 23 14.47 7.06 -7.56
C ARG A 23 14.17 6.31 -6.25
N GLY A 24 15.25 5.84 -5.62
CA GLY A 24 15.17 5.25 -4.28
C GLY A 24 14.55 6.22 -3.28
N LEU A 25 13.78 5.68 -2.34
CA LEU A 25 13.32 6.42 -1.18
C LEU A 25 14.52 6.73 -0.27
N PRO A 26 14.53 7.86 0.45
CA PRO A 26 15.58 8.16 1.41
C PRO A 26 15.65 7.06 2.49
N SER A 27 16.86 6.73 2.90
CA SER A 27 17.11 5.81 4.01
C SER A 27 16.81 6.55 5.32
N ALA A 28 15.94 5.97 6.16
CA ALA A 28 15.59 6.55 7.44
C ALA A 28 16.64 6.21 8.52
N SER A 29 16.92 7.17 9.37
CA SER A 29 17.61 7.00 10.65
C SER A 29 16.68 6.29 11.64
N ALA A 30 17.20 5.37 12.44
CA ALA A 30 16.46 4.66 13.48
C ALA A 30 15.90 5.64 14.51
N ALA A 31 14.59 5.60 14.74
CA ALA A 31 13.90 6.37 15.75
C ALA A 31 13.71 5.55 17.02
N THR A 32 13.86 6.21 18.16
CA THR A 32 13.78 5.68 19.54
C THR A 32 12.36 5.27 19.92
N ASP A 33 12.27 4.24 20.76
CA ASP A 33 11.05 3.72 21.38
C ASP A 33 10.23 4.81 22.08
N GLY A 34 8.96 4.91 21.69
CA GLY A 34 7.95 5.71 22.36
C GLY A 34 6.99 4.82 23.14
N THR A 35 6.66 5.20 24.34
CA THR A 35 5.66 4.59 25.25
C THR A 35 4.32 4.39 24.51
N ALA A 36 3.72 3.21 24.63
CA ALA A 36 2.42 2.89 24.05
C ALA A 36 1.33 3.88 24.50
N PRO A 37 0.50 4.40 23.60
CA PRO A 37 -0.58 5.32 23.96
C PRO A 37 -1.64 4.60 24.80
N ALA A 38 -2.13 5.26 25.84
CA ALA A 38 -3.16 4.73 26.76
C ALA A 38 -4.52 4.49 26.08
N GLN A 39 -4.72 5.03 24.90
CA GLN A 39 -5.93 4.88 24.07
C GLN A 39 -5.55 4.38 22.67
N ARG A 40 -6.27 3.37 22.18
CA ARG A 40 -6.03 2.82 20.83
C ARG A 40 -6.36 3.86 19.76
N PRO A 41 -5.51 4.04 18.73
CA PRO A 41 -5.74 5.05 17.70
C PRO A 41 -7.00 4.76 16.90
N ARG A 42 -7.72 5.83 16.52
CA ARG A 42 -8.84 5.81 15.57
C ARG A 42 -8.28 5.74 14.16
N LEU A 43 -8.76 4.76 13.40
CA LEU A 43 -8.19 4.46 12.08
C LEU A 43 -9.14 4.82 10.96
N LEU A 44 -8.67 5.62 10.00
CA LEU A 44 -9.30 5.68 8.69
C LEU A 44 -8.73 4.59 7.78
N ILE A 45 -9.58 3.67 7.33
CA ILE A 45 -9.21 2.64 6.35
C ILE A 45 -9.81 2.99 4.99
N VAL A 46 -8.94 3.18 4.00
CA VAL A 46 -9.30 3.47 2.60
C VAL A 46 -9.03 2.25 1.75
N GLY A 47 -9.96 1.91 0.85
CA GLY A 47 -9.91 0.65 0.10
C GLY A 47 -10.51 -0.53 0.87
N ALA A 48 -11.32 -0.28 1.89
CA ALA A 48 -11.91 -1.25 2.81
C ALA A 48 -12.72 -2.37 2.12
N THR A 49 -13.29 -2.13 0.94
CA THR A 49 -14.02 -3.15 0.15
C THR A 49 -13.12 -4.07 -0.67
N GLY A 50 -11.82 -3.78 -0.74
CA GLY A 50 -10.82 -4.64 -1.37
C GLY A 50 -10.44 -5.84 -0.51
N GLY A 51 -9.71 -6.82 -1.08
CA GLY A 51 -9.33 -8.03 -0.35
C GLY A 51 -8.46 -7.74 0.87
N THR A 52 -7.39 -6.93 0.75
CA THR A 52 -6.56 -6.52 1.90
C THR A 52 -7.34 -5.58 2.83
N GLY A 53 -8.13 -4.65 2.25
CA GLY A 53 -8.91 -3.70 3.04
C GLY A 53 -9.93 -4.35 3.97
N ARG A 54 -10.62 -5.42 3.53
CA ARG A 54 -11.52 -6.21 4.38
C ARG A 54 -10.77 -6.87 5.55
N GLN A 55 -9.57 -7.41 5.29
CA GLN A 55 -8.71 -7.98 6.33
C GLN A 55 -8.23 -6.91 7.32
N LEU A 56 -7.91 -5.71 6.83
CA LEU A 56 -7.55 -4.57 7.69
C LEU A 56 -8.71 -4.18 8.61
N VAL A 57 -9.93 -4.04 8.07
CA VAL A 57 -11.11 -3.69 8.87
C VAL A 57 -11.35 -4.76 9.93
N ALA A 58 -11.43 -6.04 9.54
CA ALA A 58 -11.71 -7.13 10.47
C ALA A 58 -10.65 -7.20 11.58
N GLN A 59 -9.37 -7.26 11.22
CA GLN A 59 -8.29 -7.37 12.21
C GLN A 59 -8.12 -6.11 13.08
N ALA A 60 -8.41 -4.91 12.57
CA ALA A 60 -8.39 -3.68 13.36
C ALA A 60 -9.50 -3.68 14.42
N LEU A 61 -10.70 -4.13 14.05
CA LEU A 61 -11.83 -4.28 14.97
C LEU A 61 -11.56 -5.35 16.03
N ASP A 62 -10.99 -6.50 15.62
CA ASP A 62 -10.58 -7.59 16.56
C ASP A 62 -9.51 -7.09 17.55
N ARG A 63 -8.62 -6.21 17.12
CA ARG A 63 -7.62 -5.55 17.99
C ARG A 63 -8.22 -4.43 18.84
N GLY A 64 -9.50 -4.11 18.68
CA GLY A 64 -10.25 -3.15 19.49
C GLY A 64 -10.14 -1.70 19.04
N HIS A 65 -9.64 -1.42 17.83
CA HIS A 65 -9.62 -0.06 17.27
C HIS A 65 -11.02 0.43 16.90
N GLU A 66 -11.21 1.75 16.95
CA GLU A 66 -12.31 2.42 16.25
C GLU A 66 -11.89 2.59 14.78
N VAL A 67 -12.76 2.14 13.86
CA VAL A 67 -12.48 2.12 12.44
C VAL A 67 -13.49 2.97 11.68
N THR A 68 -13.02 3.92 10.89
CA THR A 68 -13.79 4.60 9.86
C THR A 68 -13.39 4.04 8.50
N ALA A 69 -14.32 3.52 7.72
CA ALA A 69 -14.09 3.00 6.38
C ALA A 69 -14.66 3.94 5.33
N LEU A 70 -13.80 4.58 4.51
CA LEU A 70 -14.24 5.37 3.36
C LEU A 70 -14.46 4.45 2.15
N VAL A 71 -15.68 4.35 1.67
CA VAL A 71 -16.08 3.43 0.60
C VAL A 71 -17.00 4.10 -0.41
N ARG A 72 -16.86 3.78 -1.70
CA ARG A 72 -17.75 4.28 -2.77
C ARG A 72 -19.14 3.65 -2.71
N ASN A 73 -19.19 2.41 -2.32
CA ASN A 73 -20.45 1.66 -2.17
C ASN A 73 -20.45 0.91 -0.83
N PRO A 74 -21.19 1.41 0.18
CA PRO A 74 -21.28 0.80 1.50
C PRO A 74 -21.77 -0.65 1.50
N SER A 75 -22.68 -1.02 0.61
CA SER A 75 -23.23 -2.39 0.54
C SER A 75 -22.21 -3.47 0.19
N ARG A 76 -21.00 -3.06 -0.27
CA ARG A 76 -19.90 -3.98 -0.56
C ARG A 76 -19.02 -4.30 0.65
N LEU A 77 -19.24 -3.62 1.76
CA LEU A 77 -18.53 -3.89 3.02
C LEU A 77 -19.49 -4.65 3.95
N GLU A 78 -19.47 -5.96 3.86
CA GLU A 78 -20.34 -6.88 4.58
C GLU A 78 -19.81 -7.15 6.02
N ILE A 79 -19.47 -6.08 6.74
CA ILE A 79 -18.97 -6.13 8.13
C ILE A 79 -19.82 -5.17 8.94
N GLU A 80 -20.47 -5.68 9.97
CA GLU A 80 -21.20 -4.90 10.96
C GLU A 80 -20.51 -5.00 12.32
N HIS A 81 -20.20 -3.86 12.91
CA HIS A 81 -19.53 -3.84 14.21
C HIS A 81 -19.75 -2.48 14.91
N PRO A 82 -19.97 -2.44 16.25
CA PRO A 82 -20.22 -1.18 16.98
C PRO A 82 -19.12 -0.13 16.84
N ARG A 83 -17.85 -0.55 16.64
CA ARG A 83 -16.70 0.32 16.44
C ARG A 83 -16.36 0.58 14.96
N LEU A 84 -17.24 0.19 14.03
CA LEU A 84 -17.09 0.45 12.60
C LEU A 84 -18.05 1.56 12.16
N ARG A 85 -17.50 2.64 11.66
CA ARG A 85 -18.23 3.69 10.95
C ARG A 85 -17.96 3.60 9.46
N VAL A 86 -18.99 3.40 8.66
CA VAL A 86 -18.88 3.37 7.19
C VAL A 86 -19.29 4.74 6.65
N LEU A 87 -18.38 5.39 5.92
CA LEU A 87 -18.64 6.64 5.21
C LEU A 87 -18.68 6.39 3.72
N GLN A 88 -19.75 6.83 3.07
CA GLN A 88 -19.81 6.84 1.62
C GLN A 88 -19.05 8.03 1.05
N GLY A 89 -18.14 7.78 0.10
CA GLY A 89 -17.37 8.82 -0.57
C GLY A 89 -16.33 8.23 -1.53
N ASP A 90 -15.68 9.09 -2.30
CA ASP A 90 -14.63 8.71 -3.24
C ASP A 90 -13.31 9.40 -2.88
N VAL A 91 -12.21 8.65 -2.94
CA VAL A 91 -10.86 9.19 -2.70
C VAL A 91 -10.44 10.24 -3.73
N SER A 92 -11.09 10.27 -4.90
CA SER A 92 -10.89 11.29 -5.92
C SER A 92 -11.57 12.62 -5.58
N ASP A 93 -12.53 12.61 -4.66
CA ASP A 93 -13.22 13.81 -4.15
C ASP A 93 -12.59 14.25 -2.83
N TYR A 94 -11.95 15.41 -2.85
CA TYR A 94 -11.26 15.97 -1.68
C TYR A 94 -12.19 16.20 -0.49
N ALA A 95 -13.43 16.66 -0.71
CA ALA A 95 -14.36 16.93 0.38
C ALA A 95 -14.76 15.65 1.12
N SER A 96 -15.00 14.55 0.39
CA SER A 96 -15.22 13.21 0.97
C SER A 96 -14.03 12.73 1.80
N VAL A 97 -12.82 12.94 1.28
CA VAL A 97 -11.58 12.55 1.97
C VAL A 97 -11.35 13.36 3.22
N GLU A 98 -11.51 14.69 3.15
CA GLU A 98 -11.34 15.58 4.31
C GLU A 98 -12.33 15.25 5.43
N ALA A 99 -13.59 15.02 5.08
CA ALA A 99 -14.61 14.60 6.04
C ALA A 99 -14.27 13.26 6.72
N ALA A 100 -13.67 12.34 5.97
CA ALA A 100 -13.27 11.03 6.49
C ALA A 100 -12.02 11.10 7.38
N VAL A 101 -11.04 11.95 7.07
CA VAL A 101 -9.80 12.13 7.84
C VAL A 101 -10.04 12.86 9.15
N ARG A 102 -11.08 13.72 9.21
CA ARG A 102 -11.38 14.50 10.41
C ARG A 102 -11.59 13.62 11.63
N GLY A 103 -10.84 13.91 12.70
CA GLY A 103 -10.93 13.20 13.96
C GLY A 103 -10.31 11.80 13.95
N GLN A 104 -9.51 11.46 12.95
CA GLN A 104 -8.73 10.21 12.94
C GLN A 104 -7.32 10.45 13.45
N ASP A 105 -6.69 9.40 13.95
CA ASP A 105 -5.32 9.44 14.46
C ASP A 105 -4.33 8.88 13.42
N VAL A 106 -4.75 7.88 12.63
CA VAL A 106 -3.94 7.22 11.60
C VAL A 106 -4.76 6.96 10.35
N VAL A 107 -4.15 7.09 9.18
CA VAL A 107 -4.72 6.69 7.90
C VAL A 107 -4.01 5.44 7.37
N VAL A 108 -4.80 4.40 7.06
CA VAL A 108 -4.33 3.13 6.48
C VAL A 108 -4.95 2.96 5.11
N SER A 109 -4.11 2.90 4.07
CA SER A 109 -4.56 2.83 2.68
C SER A 109 -4.20 1.49 2.04
N ALA A 110 -5.23 0.73 1.64
CA ALA A 110 -5.13 -0.45 0.78
C ALA A 110 -5.83 -0.19 -0.56
N LEU A 111 -5.58 0.99 -1.15
CA LEU A 111 -6.15 1.38 -2.43
C LEU A 111 -5.62 0.51 -3.57
N GLY A 112 -6.55 -0.03 -4.34
CA GLY A 112 -6.29 -0.74 -5.58
C GLY A 112 -7.40 -0.53 -6.59
N HIS A 113 -7.14 -0.87 -7.85
CA HIS A 113 -8.16 -0.87 -8.89
C HIS A 113 -7.93 -2.05 -9.85
N LYS A 114 -8.97 -2.38 -10.64
CA LYS A 114 -8.95 -3.45 -11.65
C LYS A 114 -8.81 -2.93 -13.08
N ARG A 115 -8.52 -1.64 -13.27
CA ARG A 115 -8.29 -1.06 -14.60
C ARG A 115 -6.82 -1.23 -14.96
N PHE A 116 -6.47 -2.32 -15.64
CA PHE A 116 -5.09 -2.64 -16.01
C PHE A 116 -4.74 -2.12 -17.40
N PHE A 117 -5.73 -1.96 -18.27
CA PHE A 117 -5.57 -1.47 -19.62
C PHE A 117 -5.89 0.03 -19.67
N GLY A 118 -4.89 0.82 -19.99
CA GLY A 118 -4.96 2.27 -20.07
C GLY A 118 -4.47 3.00 -18.82
N PRO A 119 -3.99 4.25 -19.00
CA PRO A 119 -3.44 5.04 -17.91
C PRO A 119 -4.53 5.46 -16.92
N THR A 120 -4.26 5.29 -15.64
CA THR A 120 -5.09 5.80 -14.55
C THR A 120 -4.24 6.61 -13.57
N ARG A 121 -4.91 7.43 -12.76
CA ARG A 121 -4.29 8.19 -11.68
C ARG A 121 -5.02 8.01 -10.36
N ILE A 122 -5.89 7.01 -10.27
CA ILE A 122 -6.77 6.79 -9.11
C ILE A 122 -5.94 6.63 -7.82
N LEU A 123 -4.82 5.91 -7.88
CA LEU A 123 -3.98 5.68 -6.71
C LEU A 123 -3.21 6.93 -6.32
N SER A 124 -2.56 7.57 -7.28
CA SER A 124 -1.77 8.78 -7.01
C SER A 124 -2.64 10.00 -6.66
N GLU A 125 -3.78 10.19 -7.30
CA GLU A 125 -4.70 11.30 -6.98
C GLU A 125 -5.42 11.08 -5.66
N GLY A 126 -5.92 9.86 -5.40
CA GLY A 126 -6.51 9.53 -4.10
C GLY A 126 -5.51 9.71 -2.96
N THR A 127 -4.25 9.28 -3.16
CA THR A 127 -3.20 9.49 -2.16
C THR A 127 -2.87 10.96 -1.97
N ARG A 128 -2.84 11.78 -3.03
CA ARG A 128 -2.65 13.23 -2.91
C ARG A 128 -3.73 13.87 -2.06
N ASN A 129 -5.00 13.50 -2.27
CA ASN A 129 -6.12 14.02 -1.48
C ASN A 129 -6.01 13.59 -0.01
N LEU A 130 -5.62 12.32 0.26
CA LEU A 130 -5.40 11.84 1.62
C LEU A 130 -4.29 12.64 2.32
N LEU A 131 -3.12 12.79 1.71
CA LEU A 131 -2.00 13.52 2.29
C LEU A 131 -2.36 14.98 2.57
N ARG A 132 -3.03 15.65 1.61
CA ARG A 132 -3.50 17.02 1.79
C ARG A 132 -4.49 17.14 2.96
N ALA A 133 -5.44 16.22 3.07
CA ALA A 133 -6.41 16.22 4.16
C ALA A 133 -5.75 15.90 5.51
N MET A 134 -4.77 14.98 5.54
CA MET A 134 -3.98 14.69 6.74
C MET A 134 -3.22 15.91 7.23
N GLU A 135 -2.55 16.65 6.34
CA GLU A 135 -1.85 17.89 6.68
C GLU A 135 -2.83 18.94 7.23
N ALA A 136 -4.00 19.12 6.59
CA ALA A 136 -5.01 20.07 7.02
C ALA A 136 -5.63 19.72 8.39
N GLN A 137 -5.74 18.43 8.74
CA GLN A 137 -6.35 17.95 9.98
C GLN A 137 -5.31 17.57 11.06
N GLY A 138 -4.00 17.73 10.80
CA GLY A 138 -2.93 17.38 11.74
C GLY A 138 -2.76 15.89 12.00
N VAL A 139 -3.19 15.01 11.06
CA VAL A 139 -3.03 13.56 11.17
C VAL A 139 -1.65 13.18 10.65
N ALA A 140 -0.78 12.68 11.54
CA ALA A 140 0.63 12.48 11.21
C ALA A 140 0.93 11.14 10.56
N ARG A 141 0.30 10.03 10.98
CA ARG A 141 0.69 8.66 10.60
C ARG A 141 -0.06 8.16 9.37
N PHE A 142 0.69 7.72 8.33
CA PHE A 142 0.15 7.15 7.09
C PHE A 142 0.78 5.79 6.76
N ILE A 143 -0.02 4.74 6.64
CA ILE A 143 0.43 3.39 6.27
C ILE A 143 -0.21 3.02 4.94
N CYS A 144 0.59 2.76 3.91
CA CYS A 144 0.09 2.57 2.55
C CYS A 144 0.58 1.26 1.91
N GLU A 145 -0.35 0.42 1.45
CA GLU A 145 -0.06 -0.75 0.64
C GLU A 145 0.27 -0.36 -0.80
N THR A 146 1.44 -0.76 -1.28
CA THR A 146 1.82 -0.62 -2.68
C THR A 146 2.11 -1.96 -3.34
N SER A 147 3.34 -2.24 -3.77
CA SER A 147 3.73 -3.54 -4.34
C SER A 147 5.25 -3.69 -4.37
N LEU A 148 5.77 -4.89 -4.21
CA LEU A 148 7.12 -5.20 -4.68
C LEU A 148 7.24 -4.90 -6.17
N GLY A 149 8.45 -4.71 -6.66
CA GLY A 149 8.74 -4.38 -8.06
C GLY A 149 8.77 -2.88 -8.36
N ILE A 150 8.63 -2.02 -7.36
CA ILE A 150 8.66 -0.55 -7.46
C ILE A 150 9.87 0.00 -6.72
N GLY A 151 10.43 1.10 -7.22
CA GLY A 151 11.53 1.81 -6.57
C GLY A 151 12.71 0.89 -6.26
N SER A 152 13.19 0.89 -5.02
CA SER A 152 14.31 0.07 -4.57
C SER A 152 14.05 -1.45 -4.59
N SER A 153 12.80 -1.89 -4.78
CA SER A 153 12.41 -3.30 -4.91
C SER A 153 12.22 -3.75 -6.36
N ALA A 154 12.60 -2.94 -7.36
CA ALA A 154 12.53 -3.32 -8.77
C ALA A 154 13.28 -4.65 -9.01
N GLY A 155 12.66 -5.56 -9.78
CA GLY A 155 13.18 -6.90 -10.03
C GLY A 155 12.90 -7.97 -8.96
N ARG A 156 12.47 -7.59 -7.75
CA ARG A 156 12.33 -8.52 -6.61
C ARG A 156 11.02 -9.30 -6.56
N MET A 157 10.19 -9.24 -7.59
CA MET A 157 9.00 -10.08 -7.74
C MET A 157 9.25 -11.39 -8.51
N GLY A 158 10.50 -11.70 -8.86
CA GLY A 158 10.88 -12.81 -9.71
C GLY A 158 10.87 -12.48 -11.21
N LEU A 159 11.55 -13.31 -12.01
CA LEU A 159 11.74 -13.07 -13.43
C LEU A 159 10.42 -12.96 -14.20
N TYR A 160 9.46 -13.85 -13.93
CA TYR A 160 8.17 -13.86 -14.62
C TYR A 160 7.41 -12.52 -14.45
N TYR A 161 7.33 -12.01 -13.22
CA TYR A 161 6.66 -10.73 -12.97
C TYR A 161 7.47 -9.56 -13.54
N THR A 162 8.78 -9.56 -13.37
CA THR A 162 9.65 -8.47 -13.78
C THR A 162 9.72 -8.31 -15.30
N LEU A 163 9.79 -9.43 -16.03
CA LEU A 163 9.98 -9.40 -17.48
C LEU A 163 8.67 -9.49 -18.28
N PHE A 164 7.60 -10.00 -17.69
CA PHE A 164 6.35 -10.21 -18.41
C PHE A 164 5.15 -9.51 -17.76
N VAL A 165 4.80 -9.82 -16.51
CA VAL A 165 3.55 -9.33 -15.93
C VAL A 165 3.55 -7.81 -15.78
N ILE A 166 4.61 -7.24 -15.20
CA ILE A 166 4.70 -5.80 -14.98
C ILE A 166 4.75 -5.02 -16.31
N PRO A 167 5.65 -5.32 -17.26
CA PRO A 167 5.77 -4.53 -18.47
C PRO A 167 4.67 -4.75 -19.51
N VAL A 168 3.99 -5.91 -19.50
CA VAL A 168 2.99 -6.26 -20.51
C VAL A 168 1.56 -6.10 -19.99
N ILE A 169 1.30 -6.57 -18.78
CA ILE A 169 -0.07 -6.64 -18.25
C ILE A 169 -0.38 -5.44 -17.35
N LEU A 170 0.59 -5.02 -16.53
CA LEU A 170 0.38 -4.04 -15.46
C LEU A 170 1.20 -2.74 -15.61
N PRO A 171 1.66 -2.28 -16.79
CA PRO A 171 2.56 -1.13 -16.89
C PRO A 171 1.91 0.15 -16.34
N PHE A 172 0.66 0.41 -16.68
CA PHE A 172 -0.07 1.59 -16.23
C PHE A 172 -0.37 1.55 -14.71
N TYR A 173 -0.67 0.36 -14.18
CA TYR A 173 -0.90 0.16 -12.76
C TYR A 173 0.37 0.42 -11.94
N PHE A 174 1.52 -0.12 -12.36
CA PHE A 174 2.81 0.10 -11.72
C PHE A 174 3.30 1.54 -11.89
N TRP A 175 2.99 2.17 -13.00
CA TRP A 175 3.28 3.60 -13.21
C TRP A 175 2.52 4.49 -12.21
N ASP A 176 1.20 4.26 -12.00
CA ASP A 176 0.42 5.00 -11.02
C ASP A 176 0.90 4.73 -9.58
N LYS A 177 1.20 3.47 -9.25
CA LYS A 177 1.81 3.11 -7.95
C LYS A 177 3.19 3.77 -7.73
N THR A 178 4.01 3.89 -8.76
CA THR A 178 5.28 4.61 -8.66
C THR A 178 5.07 6.10 -8.36
N ARG A 179 4.05 6.71 -8.97
CA ARG A 179 3.66 8.10 -8.66
C ARG A 179 3.11 8.22 -7.24
N GLN A 180 2.30 7.27 -6.81
CA GLN A 180 1.79 7.18 -5.45
C GLN A 180 2.93 7.17 -4.42
N GLU A 181 3.93 6.31 -4.57
CA GLU A 181 5.07 6.24 -3.65
C GLU A 181 5.89 7.55 -3.63
N ARG A 182 6.07 8.19 -4.80
CA ARG A 182 6.77 9.50 -4.86
C ARG A 182 6.03 10.60 -4.09
N LEU A 183 4.71 10.65 -4.18
CA LEU A 183 3.90 11.60 -3.42
C LEU A 183 4.03 11.37 -1.92
N ILE A 184 3.96 10.11 -1.49
CA ILE A 184 4.12 9.73 -0.09
C ILE A 184 5.52 10.12 0.42
N ALA A 185 6.56 9.77 -0.33
CA ALA A 185 7.95 10.04 0.07
C ALA A 185 8.29 11.53 0.13
N ALA A 186 7.60 12.36 -0.67
CA ALA A 186 7.76 13.81 -0.68
C ALA A 186 6.92 14.55 0.39
N SER A 187 6.03 13.84 1.10
CA SER A 187 5.16 14.42 2.11
C SER A 187 5.86 14.59 3.46
N SER A 188 5.29 15.45 4.30
CA SER A 188 5.75 15.72 5.66
C SER A 188 5.29 14.66 6.67
N VAL A 189 4.29 13.82 6.33
CA VAL A 189 3.69 12.86 7.25
C VAL A 189 4.66 11.73 7.64
N GLU A 190 4.36 11.08 8.72
CA GLU A 190 5.04 9.87 9.19
C GLU A 190 4.51 8.66 8.39
N TRP A 191 5.18 8.31 7.32
CA TRP A 191 4.68 7.27 6.43
C TRP A 191 5.44 5.94 6.55
N VAL A 192 4.71 4.85 6.29
CA VAL A 192 5.25 3.51 6.00
C VAL A 192 4.63 3.00 4.71
N ILE A 193 5.44 2.67 3.72
CA ILE A 193 4.99 2.06 2.47
C ILE A 193 5.22 0.54 2.56
N VAL A 194 4.14 -0.23 2.56
CA VAL A 194 4.19 -1.70 2.60
C VAL A 194 4.12 -2.24 1.18
N ARG A 195 5.15 -2.98 0.78
CA ARG A 195 5.31 -3.57 -0.55
C ARG A 195 5.12 -5.09 -0.52
N PRO A 196 3.89 -5.60 -0.64
CA PRO A 196 3.66 -7.03 -0.65
C PRO A 196 4.14 -7.70 -1.94
N GLY A 197 4.49 -8.98 -1.85
CA GLY A 197 4.57 -9.90 -2.97
C GLY A 197 3.20 -10.12 -3.61
N VAL A 198 3.09 -11.13 -4.48
CA VAL A 198 1.80 -11.48 -5.12
C VAL A 198 0.78 -11.88 -4.07
N LEU A 199 -0.34 -11.16 -4.07
CA LEU A 199 -1.38 -11.32 -3.06
C LEU A 199 -2.22 -12.58 -3.28
N THR A 200 -2.39 -13.38 -2.23
CA THR A 200 -3.27 -14.56 -2.21
C THR A 200 -4.44 -14.37 -1.24
N ASN A 201 -5.47 -15.21 -1.37
CA ASN A 201 -6.61 -15.26 -0.46
C ASN A 201 -6.46 -16.37 0.60
N GLN A 202 -5.25 -16.89 0.80
CA GLN A 202 -5.00 -17.85 1.88
C GLN A 202 -5.19 -17.19 3.25
N GLY A 203 -5.42 -18.00 4.26
CA GLY A 203 -5.54 -17.54 5.65
C GLY A 203 -4.27 -16.88 6.16
N LYS A 204 -4.40 -16.23 7.30
CA LYS A 204 -3.27 -15.64 8.03
C LYS A 204 -2.33 -16.75 8.51
N ARG A 205 -1.05 -16.64 8.19
CA ARG A 205 0.01 -17.54 8.71
C ARG A 205 0.70 -16.96 9.94
N GLY A 206 0.73 -15.62 10.06
CA GLY A 206 1.43 -14.92 11.13
C GLY A 206 2.96 -15.01 11.08
N SER A 207 3.50 -15.72 10.10
CA SER A 207 4.94 -15.85 9.85
C SER A 207 5.25 -15.43 8.42
N TYR A 208 5.97 -14.33 8.27
CA TYR A 208 6.35 -13.75 6.98
C TYR A 208 7.67 -12.97 7.12
N ARG A 209 8.41 -12.89 6.03
CA ARG A 209 9.64 -12.09 5.93
C ARG A 209 9.29 -10.65 5.60
N HIS A 210 9.93 -9.72 6.24
CA HIS A 210 9.77 -8.28 5.99
C HIS A 210 11.11 -7.56 6.14
N ASP A 211 11.52 -6.85 5.11
CA ASP A 211 12.76 -6.06 5.06
C ASP A 211 12.75 -5.20 3.78
N PRO A 212 13.44 -4.06 3.71
CA PRO A 212 13.58 -3.29 2.47
C PRO A 212 14.17 -4.08 1.28
N ARG A 213 14.89 -5.17 1.55
CA ARG A 213 15.52 -6.03 0.54
C ARG A 213 14.80 -7.36 0.30
N VAL A 214 13.67 -7.62 0.96
CA VAL A 214 12.94 -8.88 0.80
C VAL A 214 12.40 -9.03 -0.63
N GLY A 215 12.14 -10.25 -1.03
CA GLY A 215 11.70 -10.65 -2.37
C GLY A 215 12.66 -11.66 -3.00
N SER A 216 12.52 -11.91 -4.29
CA SER A 216 13.39 -12.79 -5.07
C SER A 216 13.59 -12.22 -6.46
N LEU A 217 14.83 -12.35 -6.98
CA LEU A 217 15.13 -12.00 -8.37
C LEU A 217 14.64 -13.07 -9.34
N ILE A 218 14.52 -14.31 -8.91
CA ILE A 218 14.22 -15.48 -9.77
C ILE A 218 12.77 -15.94 -9.56
N TRP A 219 12.40 -16.23 -8.33
CA TRP A 219 11.11 -16.82 -7.99
C TRP A 219 10.05 -15.82 -7.67
N THR A 220 8.82 -16.07 -8.11
CA THR A 220 7.67 -15.26 -7.71
C THR A 220 7.38 -15.46 -6.23
N VAL A 221 7.39 -14.38 -5.47
CA VAL A 221 7.11 -14.39 -4.04
C VAL A 221 5.65 -14.03 -3.77
N HIS A 222 5.04 -14.69 -2.80
CA HIS A 222 3.62 -14.55 -2.46
C HIS A 222 3.43 -14.16 -1.00
N ILE A 223 2.24 -13.66 -0.69
CA ILE A 223 1.79 -13.41 0.69
C ILE A 223 0.26 -13.38 0.73
N SER A 224 -0.35 -13.76 1.86
CA SER A 224 -1.78 -13.58 2.03
C SER A 224 -2.15 -12.14 2.32
N ARG A 225 -3.34 -11.73 1.88
CA ARG A 225 -3.91 -10.43 2.24
C ARG A 225 -4.08 -10.26 3.75
N ALA A 226 -4.33 -11.36 4.44
CA ALA A 226 -4.45 -11.39 5.89
C ALA A 226 -3.12 -11.09 6.60
N ASP A 227 -1.99 -11.63 6.10
CA ASP A 227 -0.65 -11.32 6.64
C ASP A 227 -0.21 -9.91 6.28
N VAL A 228 -0.57 -9.40 5.09
CA VAL A 228 -0.31 -7.99 4.74
C VAL A 228 -1.06 -7.04 5.69
N ALA A 229 -2.33 -7.33 5.96
CA ALA A 229 -3.13 -6.54 6.91
C ALA A 229 -2.54 -6.59 8.32
N ASP A 230 -2.11 -7.77 8.76
CA ASP A 230 -1.43 -7.95 10.05
C ASP A 230 -0.15 -7.10 10.14
N PHE A 231 0.72 -7.19 9.12
CA PHE A 231 1.93 -6.39 9.07
C PHE A 231 1.64 -4.89 9.08
N MET A 232 0.65 -4.42 8.29
CA MET A 232 0.27 -3.01 8.24
C MET A 232 -0.22 -2.51 9.60
N LEU A 233 -1.05 -3.29 10.30
CA LEU A 233 -1.54 -2.93 11.63
C LEU A 233 -0.44 -2.94 12.70
N ASN A 234 0.58 -3.79 12.56
CA ASN A 234 1.74 -3.77 13.46
C ASN A 234 2.59 -2.48 13.30
N GLN A 235 2.44 -1.75 12.18
CA GLN A 235 3.09 -0.45 11.99
C GLN A 235 2.38 0.70 12.71
N LEU A 236 1.22 0.47 13.32
CA LEU A 236 0.54 1.49 14.14
C LEU A 236 1.35 1.84 15.39
N GLU A 237 2.00 0.84 15.98
CA GLU A 237 2.74 0.95 17.24
C GLU A 237 4.27 0.92 17.05
N SER A 238 4.75 0.55 15.85
CA SER A 238 6.18 0.41 15.56
C SER A 238 6.72 1.57 14.71
N ASN A 239 7.87 2.10 15.12
CA ASN A 239 8.63 3.08 14.34
C ASN A 239 9.78 2.47 13.51
N THR A 240 9.93 1.14 13.54
CA THR A 240 11.03 0.43 12.85
C THR A 240 11.09 0.76 11.35
N TYR A 241 9.94 0.93 10.71
CA TYR A 241 9.84 1.22 9.28
C TYR A 241 9.37 2.65 8.97
N LEU A 242 9.50 3.56 9.92
CA LEU A 242 9.14 4.96 9.69
C LEU A 242 9.94 5.55 8.52
N ARG A 243 9.24 6.16 7.57
CA ARG A 243 9.81 6.72 6.32
C ARG A 243 10.61 5.70 5.51
N THR A 244 10.20 4.43 5.56
CA THR A 244 10.78 3.36 4.73
C THR A 244 9.70 2.58 3.98
N ALA A 245 10.16 1.74 3.03
CA ALA A 245 9.30 0.94 2.18
C ALA A 245 9.69 -0.54 2.25
N PRO A 246 9.39 -1.25 3.37
CA PRO A 246 9.65 -2.67 3.48
C PRO A 246 8.84 -3.49 2.47
N GLY A 247 9.52 -4.48 1.88
CA GLY A 247 8.85 -5.58 1.21
C GLY A 247 8.33 -6.58 2.23
N VAL A 248 7.23 -7.30 1.88
CA VAL A 248 6.63 -8.33 2.73
C VAL A 248 6.27 -9.54 1.89
N CYS A 249 6.77 -10.72 2.23
CA CYS A 249 6.45 -11.98 1.55
C CYS A 249 6.72 -13.20 2.44
N TRP A 250 6.21 -14.36 2.05
CA TRP A 250 6.57 -15.65 2.64
C TRP A 250 7.95 -16.15 2.21
#